data_1084bd6af2a56a6e04c40e0a20674ee2
#
_entry.id   1084bd6af2a56a6e04c40e0a20674ee2
#
_cell.length_a   1.000
_cell.length_b   1.000
_cell.length_c   1.000
_cell.angle_alpha   90.00
_cell.angle_beta   90.00
_cell.angle_gamma   90.00
#
_symmetry.space_group_name_H-M   'P 1'
#
loop_
_entity.id
_entity.type
_entity.pdbx_description
1 polymer ?
#
loop_
_entity_poly.entity_id
_entity_poly.type
_entity_poly.pdbx_seq_one_letter_code
_entity_poly.pdbx_strand_id
1 'polypeptide(L)'
;MDLTTLIAAVAAFGLPCSNPELHDYTAGDLPWPAAYVRTIEGQNVILLRQGIKDDTRRLPQIIVHELLHCGLYEERERRGQAHPRSLDPREELLVIEMTGMVLEWWGRS
;
A
#
# COMPACT_ATOMS: atom_id res chain seq x y z
N MET A 1 -10.38 11.28 4.61
CA MET A 1 -8.91 11.18 4.65
C MET A 1 -8.38 11.19 3.24
N ASP A 2 -7.42 12.04 2.99
CA ASP A 2 -6.79 12.09 1.68
C ASP A 2 -5.53 11.22 1.63
N LEU A 3 -4.98 11.05 0.42
CA LEU A 3 -3.81 10.23 0.20
C LEU A 3 -2.59 10.75 0.97
N THR A 4 -2.39 12.07 0.99
CA THR A 4 -1.26 12.69 1.69
C THR A 4 -1.26 12.32 3.17
N THR A 5 -2.42 12.33 3.81
CA THR A 5 -2.59 11.95 5.21
C THR A 5 -2.23 10.49 5.43
N LEU A 6 -2.69 9.60 4.56
CA LEU A 6 -2.40 8.16 4.68
C LEU A 6 -0.92 7.86 4.44
N ILE A 7 -0.29 8.54 3.50
CA ILE A 7 1.16 8.43 3.27
C ILE A 7 1.92 8.84 4.52
N ALA A 8 1.53 9.96 5.14
CA ALA A 8 2.18 10.45 6.36
C ALA A 8 2.00 9.45 7.52
N ALA A 9 0.83 8.85 7.66
CA ALA A 9 0.56 7.87 8.71
C ALA A 9 1.45 6.63 8.57
N VAL A 10 1.60 6.11 7.37
CA VAL A 10 2.45 4.95 7.10
C VAL A 10 3.92 5.30 7.32
N ALA A 11 4.35 6.49 6.92
CA ALA A 11 5.72 6.96 7.16
C ALA A 11 6.00 7.08 8.67
N ALA A 12 5.07 7.63 9.45
CA ALA A 12 5.20 7.75 10.90
C ALA A 12 5.22 6.37 11.59
N PHE A 13 4.57 5.38 10.99
CA PHE A 13 4.62 3.99 11.46
C PHE A 13 6.01 3.36 11.24
N GLY A 14 6.84 3.93 10.36
CA GLY A 14 8.21 3.48 10.12
C GLY A 14 8.44 2.81 8.77
N LEU A 15 7.48 2.78 7.89
CA LEU A 15 7.56 2.15 6.57
C LEU A 15 7.17 3.14 5.47
N PRO A 16 7.96 4.20 5.26
CA PRO A 16 7.62 5.22 4.26
C PRO A 16 7.62 4.64 2.84
N CYS A 17 6.63 5.04 2.07
CA CYS A 17 6.53 4.79 0.64
C CYS A 17 6.84 6.11 -0.09
N SER A 18 7.88 6.12 -0.93
CA SER A 18 8.36 7.33 -1.57
C SER A 18 7.49 7.70 -2.78
N ASN A 19 6.88 8.87 -2.74
CA ASN A 19 6.17 9.49 -3.86
C ASN A 19 5.22 8.54 -4.62
N PRO A 20 4.29 7.86 -3.91
CA PRO A 20 3.39 6.93 -4.60
C PRO A 20 2.38 7.68 -5.47
N GLU A 21 2.06 7.09 -6.62
CA GLU A 21 1.00 7.57 -7.50
C GLU A 21 -0.19 6.61 -7.45
N LEU A 22 -1.40 7.15 -7.54
CA LEU A 22 -2.61 6.37 -7.66
C LEU A 22 -3.03 6.28 -9.11
N HIS A 23 -3.26 5.06 -9.59
CA HIS A 23 -3.73 4.81 -10.95
C HIS A 23 -4.93 3.87 -10.90
N ASP A 24 -5.90 4.11 -11.78
CA ASP A 24 -7.08 3.25 -11.89
C ASP A 24 -6.82 2.12 -12.88
N TYR A 25 -7.48 0.98 -12.67
CA TYR A 25 -7.52 -0.08 -13.65
C TYR A 25 -8.95 -0.62 -13.78
N THR A 26 -9.23 -1.24 -14.93
CA THR A 26 -10.56 -1.78 -15.22
C THR A 26 -10.76 -3.09 -14.47
N ALA A 27 -11.97 -3.29 -13.91
CA ALA A 27 -12.34 -4.54 -13.29
C ALA A 27 -12.20 -5.68 -14.30
N GLY A 28 -11.52 -6.75 -13.90
CA GLY A 28 -11.22 -7.89 -14.76
C GLY A 28 -9.75 -8.01 -15.12
N ASP A 29 -8.99 -6.92 -15.06
CA ASP A 29 -7.54 -6.98 -15.30
C ASP A 29 -6.81 -7.65 -14.13
N LEU A 30 -7.26 -7.38 -12.91
CA LEU A 30 -6.72 -7.97 -11.70
C LEU A 30 -7.86 -8.45 -10.80
N PRO A 31 -7.70 -9.59 -10.10
CA PRO A 31 -8.73 -10.10 -9.21
C PRO A 31 -8.87 -9.34 -7.89
N TRP A 32 -7.92 -8.46 -7.58
CA TRP A 32 -7.88 -7.75 -6.31
C TRP A 32 -8.45 -6.34 -6.42
N PRO A 33 -8.95 -5.74 -5.31
CA PRO A 33 -9.42 -4.35 -5.32
C PRO A 33 -8.30 -3.34 -5.52
N ALA A 34 -7.05 -3.69 -5.18
CA ALA A 34 -5.90 -2.82 -5.33
C ALA A 34 -4.62 -3.65 -5.40
N ALA A 35 -3.54 -3.03 -5.89
CA ALA A 35 -2.22 -3.65 -5.93
C ALA A 35 -1.14 -2.58 -5.86
N TYR A 36 -0.02 -2.91 -5.22
CA TYR A 36 1.18 -2.10 -5.28
C TYR A 36 2.10 -2.62 -6.39
N VAL A 37 2.62 -1.70 -7.20
CA VAL A 37 3.52 -2.01 -8.31
C VAL A 37 4.71 -1.05 -8.30
N ARG A 38 5.91 -1.58 -8.54
CA ARG A 38 7.10 -0.77 -8.82
C ARG A 38 7.37 -0.83 -10.32
N THR A 39 7.40 0.32 -10.98
CA THR A 39 7.67 0.38 -12.42
C THR A 39 9.16 0.18 -12.71
N ILE A 40 9.48 -0.09 -13.99
CA ILE A 40 10.87 -0.24 -14.43
C ILE A 40 11.66 1.04 -14.16
N GLU A 41 11.03 2.21 -14.26
CA GLU A 41 11.65 3.50 -13.98
C GLU A 41 11.82 3.78 -12.49
N GLY A 42 11.36 2.88 -11.62
CA GLY A 42 11.48 3.04 -10.17
C GLY A 42 10.35 3.81 -9.52
N GLN A 43 9.24 4.01 -10.22
CA GLN A 43 8.07 4.70 -9.69
C GLN A 43 7.21 3.76 -8.86
N ASN A 44 6.79 4.22 -7.68
CA ASN A 44 5.80 3.50 -6.86
C ASN A 44 4.40 3.84 -7.35
N VAL A 45 3.62 2.81 -7.64
CA VAL A 45 2.25 2.98 -8.14
C VAL A 45 1.32 2.10 -7.31
N ILE A 46 0.21 2.70 -6.87
CA ILE A 46 -0.88 1.96 -6.26
C ILE A 46 -2.03 1.93 -7.26
N LEU A 47 -2.34 0.72 -7.72
CA LEU A 47 -3.44 0.48 -8.64
C LEU A 47 -4.72 0.29 -7.86
N LEU A 48 -5.77 1.03 -8.21
CA LEU A 48 -7.09 0.91 -7.59
C LEU A 48 -8.09 0.47 -8.66
N ARG A 49 -8.84 -0.60 -8.38
CA ARG A 49 -9.89 -1.05 -9.28
C ARG A 49 -10.94 0.03 -9.43
N GLN A 50 -11.41 0.23 -10.65
CA GLN A 50 -12.45 1.20 -10.95
C GLN A 50 -13.67 0.95 -10.05
N GLY A 51 -14.17 2.02 -9.43
CA GLY A 51 -15.28 1.94 -8.48
C GLY A 51 -14.87 1.83 -7.01
N ILE A 52 -13.65 1.41 -6.70
CA ILE A 52 -13.18 1.31 -5.32
C ILE A 52 -13.10 2.70 -4.66
N LYS A 53 -12.81 3.73 -5.44
CA LYS A 53 -12.73 5.10 -4.92
C LYS A 53 -14.07 5.59 -4.35
N ASP A 54 -15.17 5.02 -4.79
CA ASP A 54 -16.51 5.38 -4.31
C ASP A 54 -16.85 4.71 -2.97
N ASP A 55 -16.10 3.67 -2.58
CA ASP A 55 -16.28 3.00 -1.30
C ASP A 55 -15.43 3.72 -0.22
N THR A 56 -15.95 4.84 0.26
CA THR A 56 -15.22 5.68 1.22
C THR A 56 -14.94 5.02 2.55
N ARG A 57 -15.67 3.95 2.89
CA ARG A 57 -15.47 3.21 4.15
C ARG A 57 -14.25 2.28 4.07
N ARG A 58 -14.04 1.65 2.91
CA ARG A 58 -12.97 0.68 2.71
C ARG A 58 -11.70 1.29 2.14
N LEU A 59 -11.83 2.44 1.49
CA LEU A 59 -10.71 3.05 0.75
C LEU A 59 -9.47 3.31 1.61
N PRO A 60 -9.57 3.90 2.83
CA PRO A 60 -8.38 4.10 3.66
C PRO A 60 -7.67 2.80 4.00
N GLN A 61 -8.40 1.75 4.34
CA GLN A 61 -7.84 0.44 4.64
C GLN A 61 -7.09 -0.13 3.44
N ILE A 62 -7.70 -0.05 2.26
CA ILE A 62 -7.12 -0.57 1.02
C ILE A 62 -5.84 0.18 0.68
N ILE A 63 -5.85 1.51 0.76
CA ILE A 63 -4.67 2.34 0.44
C ILE A 63 -3.54 2.08 1.43
N VAL A 64 -3.82 2.06 2.74
CA VAL A 64 -2.80 1.79 3.77
C VAL A 64 -2.18 0.42 3.54
N HIS A 65 -2.98 -0.60 3.21
CA HIS A 65 -2.49 -1.94 2.91
C HIS A 65 -1.44 -1.92 1.79
N GLU A 66 -1.73 -1.22 0.69
CA GLU A 66 -0.82 -1.13 -0.44
C GLU A 66 0.39 -0.24 -0.16
N LEU A 67 0.21 0.83 0.62
CA LEU A 67 1.33 1.67 1.06
C LEU A 67 2.30 0.88 1.94
N LEU A 68 1.81 -0.02 2.77
CA LEU A 68 2.68 -0.87 3.60
C LEU A 68 3.47 -1.86 2.76
N HIS A 69 2.88 -2.44 1.73
CA HIS A 69 3.63 -3.27 0.77
C HIS A 69 4.75 -2.45 0.12
N CYS A 70 4.46 -1.22 -0.28
CA CYS A 70 5.46 -0.30 -0.83
C CYS A 70 6.58 -0.02 0.18
N GLY A 71 6.23 0.30 1.41
CA GLY A 71 7.21 0.58 2.47
C GLY A 71 8.11 -0.61 2.74
N LEU A 72 7.57 -1.82 2.76
CA LEU A 72 8.36 -3.04 2.92
C LEU A 72 9.29 -3.27 1.73
N TYR A 73 8.81 -3.00 0.52
CA TYR A 73 9.64 -3.12 -0.69
C TYR A 73 10.84 -2.19 -0.60
N GLU A 74 10.63 -0.93 -0.27
CA GLU A 74 11.71 0.06 -0.14
C GLU A 74 12.66 -0.27 1.02
N GLU A 75 12.13 -0.81 2.12
CA GLU A 75 12.96 -1.23 3.24
C GLU A 75 13.94 -2.34 2.83
N ARG A 76 13.47 -3.32 2.03
CA ARG A 76 14.34 -4.36 1.49
C ARG A 76 15.41 -3.77 0.59
N GLU A 77 15.06 -2.80 -0.24
CA GLU A 77 16.02 -2.11 -1.09
C GLU A 77 17.11 -1.43 -0.27
N ARG A 78 16.73 -0.71 0.79
CA ARG A 78 17.70 -0.02 1.67
C ARG A 78 18.64 -1.01 2.35
N ARG A 79 18.18 -2.20 2.66
CA ARG A 79 18.98 -3.24 3.32
C ARG A 79 19.73 -4.13 2.35
N GLY A 80 19.59 -3.90 1.04
CA GLY A 80 20.21 -4.74 0.02
C GLY A 80 19.63 -6.15 -0.03
N GLN A 81 18.41 -6.36 0.45
CA GLN A 81 17.77 -7.65 0.46
C GLN A 81 17.04 -7.91 -0.86
N ALA A 82 16.99 -9.17 -1.28
CA ALA A 82 16.27 -9.55 -2.50
C ALA A 82 14.75 -9.44 -2.27
N HIS A 83 14.04 -9.04 -3.33
CA HIS A 83 12.58 -9.03 -3.31
C HIS A 83 12.05 -10.43 -3.62
N PRO A 84 10.96 -10.87 -2.94
CA PRO A 84 10.33 -12.13 -3.29
C PRO A 84 9.77 -12.07 -4.71
N ARG A 85 9.87 -13.19 -5.43
CA ARG A 85 9.41 -13.28 -6.82
C ARG A 85 7.90 -13.35 -6.96
N SER A 86 7.22 -13.70 -5.89
CA SER A 86 5.77 -13.82 -5.86
C SER A 86 5.26 -13.30 -4.53
N LEU A 87 3.95 -13.13 -4.44
CA LEU A 87 3.28 -12.68 -3.23
C LEU A 87 3.60 -13.66 -2.09
N ASP A 88 4.25 -13.15 -1.04
CA ASP A 88 4.58 -13.95 0.15
C ASP A 88 3.39 -13.93 1.10
N PRO A 89 2.76 -15.10 1.39
CA PRO A 89 1.63 -15.15 2.33
C PRO A 89 1.95 -14.61 3.72
N ARG A 90 3.19 -14.75 4.17
CA ARG A 90 3.63 -14.21 5.47
C ARG A 90 3.65 -12.70 5.46
N GLU A 91 4.12 -12.09 4.38
CA GLU A 91 4.10 -10.65 4.24
C GLU A 91 2.66 -10.15 4.18
N GLU A 92 1.78 -10.83 3.46
CA GLU A 92 0.37 -10.46 3.38
C GLU A 92 -0.29 -10.44 4.76
N LEU A 93 -0.07 -11.47 5.57
CA LEU A 93 -0.59 -11.50 6.94
C LEU A 93 -0.03 -10.36 7.78
N LEU A 94 1.26 -10.10 7.67
CA LEU A 94 1.91 -9.00 8.38
C LEU A 94 1.31 -7.65 7.98
N VAL A 95 1.11 -7.44 6.68
CA VAL A 95 0.52 -6.19 6.17
C VAL A 95 -0.92 -6.03 6.67
N ILE A 96 -1.70 -7.10 6.72
CA ILE A 96 -3.07 -7.06 7.26
C ILE A 96 -3.04 -6.59 8.72
N GLU A 97 -2.15 -7.16 9.54
CA GLU A 97 -2.01 -6.75 10.94
C GLU A 97 -1.56 -5.30 11.07
N MET A 98 -0.53 -4.90 10.33
CA MET A 98 -0.03 -3.54 10.36
C MET A 98 -1.05 -2.52 9.89
N THR A 99 -1.86 -2.87 8.89
CA THR A 99 -2.95 -2.00 8.43
C THR A 99 -3.90 -1.67 9.56
N GLY A 100 -4.32 -2.69 10.33
CA GLY A 100 -5.18 -2.49 11.49
C GLY A 100 -4.53 -1.60 12.54
N MET A 101 -3.23 -1.80 12.80
CA MET A 101 -2.48 -0.99 13.77
C MET A 101 -2.36 0.48 13.34
N VAL A 102 -2.04 0.74 12.08
CA VAL A 102 -1.92 2.10 11.55
C VAL A 102 -3.25 2.83 11.66
N LEU A 103 -4.34 2.20 11.25
CA LEU A 103 -5.66 2.82 11.27
C LEU A 103 -6.16 3.06 12.70
N GLU A 104 -5.91 2.11 13.60
CA GLU A 104 -6.27 2.27 15.02
C GLU A 104 -5.49 3.43 15.65
N TRP A 105 -4.17 3.44 15.44
CA TRP A 105 -3.31 4.52 15.94
C TRP A 105 -3.72 5.88 15.36
N TRP A 106 -3.98 5.92 14.06
CA TRP A 106 -4.41 7.14 13.38
C TRP A 106 -5.74 7.65 13.92
N GLY A 107 -6.69 6.75 14.17
CA GLY A 107 -8.02 7.12 14.69
C GLY A 107 -8.00 7.68 16.10
N ARG A 108 -6.90 7.50 16.84
CA ARG A 108 -6.70 8.02 18.19
C ARG A 108 -6.00 9.37 18.25
N SER A 109 -5.43 9.80 17.12
CA SER A 109 -4.65 11.05 17.07
C SER A 109 -5.45 12.30 16.75
#